data_40572ab4252a0461611a84dcd94265ac
#
_entry.id   40572ab4252a0461611a84dcd94265ac
#
_cell.length_a   1.000
_cell.length_b   1.000
_cell.length_c   1.000
_cell.angle_alpha   90.00
_cell.angle_beta   90.00
_cell.angle_gamma   90.00
#
_symmetry.space_group_name_H-M   'P 1'
#
loop_
_entity.id
_entity.type
_entity.pdbx_description
1 polymer ?
#
loop_
_entity_poly.entity_id
_entity_poly.type
_entity_poly.pdbx_seq_one_letter_code
_entity_poly.pdbx_strand_id
1 'polypeptide(L)'
;MTAPEFVPLGEPYDPGCPPAEAAEAFHGILARRRSVRFFSDREVPREAVEAIVRCATTAPSGANKQPWRFVAVSDPELKSAIRAAAEKEERELYAHRASEEWLKDLEPLGTDDVKEYLEVAPWLIVVFRMTATDDGGKTYYSDESVGLATGMLLAAAQMAGLSTLTHTPSPMRFLAELLGRPKHERAYMLIPLGYPAEDCTVPIHAISRKPLEEVLLFDPKP
;
A
#
# COMPACT_ATOMS: atom_id res chain seq x y z
N MET A 1 -38.24 -3.34 7.76
CA MET A 1 -36.86 -3.00 8.15
C MET A 1 -36.92 -2.53 9.58
N THR A 2 -36.13 -3.11 10.47
CA THR A 2 -35.95 -2.63 11.86
C THR A 2 -35.22 -1.30 11.81
N ALA A 3 -35.58 -0.37 12.73
CA ALA A 3 -34.84 0.89 12.87
C ALA A 3 -33.39 0.60 13.27
N PRO A 4 -32.42 1.43 12.79
CA PRO A 4 -31.03 1.24 13.17
C PRO A 4 -30.85 1.53 14.67
N GLU A 5 -29.99 0.72 15.31
CA GLU A 5 -29.60 0.93 16.70
C GLU A 5 -28.37 1.84 16.75
N PHE A 6 -28.31 2.74 17.74
CA PHE A 6 -27.19 3.64 17.97
C PHE A 6 -26.61 3.42 19.37
N VAL A 7 -25.30 3.54 19.46
CA VAL A 7 -24.56 3.51 20.75
C VAL A 7 -23.77 4.82 20.91
N PRO A 8 -23.49 5.28 22.13
CA PRO A 8 -22.61 6.42 22.34
C PRO A 8 -21.23 6.18 21.70
N LEU A 9 -20.59 7.24 21.21
CA LEU A 9 -19.25 7.16 20.59
C LEU A 9 -18.18 6.60 21.55
N GLY A 10 -18.37 6.72 22.84
CA GLY A 10 -17.35 6.42 23.84
C GLY A 10 -16.40 7.60 24.06
N GLU A 11 -15.27 7.37 24.73
CA GLU A 11 -14.27 8.39 24.97
C GLU A 11 -13.49 8.67 23.67
N PRO A 12 -13.44 9.93 23.18
CA PRO A 12 -12.59 10.31 22.07
C PRO A 12 -11.10 10.11 22.41
N TYR A 13 -10.28 9.84 21.40
CA TYR A 13 -8.83 9.82 21.55
C TYR A 13 -8.34 11.22 21.95
N ASP A 14 -7.58 11.30 23.05
CA ASP A 14 -6.90 12.52 23.49
C ASP A 14 -5.39 12.36 23.27
N PRO A 15 -4.76 13.18 22.41
CA PRO A 15 -3.31 13.14 22.20
C PRO A 15 -2.51 13.75 23.36
N GLY A 16 -3.14 14.37 24.35
CA GLY A 16 -2.47 15.05 25.48
C GLY A 16 -1.75 16.35 25.11
N CYS A 17 -1.94 16.87 23.91
CA CYS A 17 -1.36 18.11 23.41
C CYS A 17 -2.30 18.79 22.39
N PRO A 18 -2.05 20.07 22.00
CA PRO A 18 -2.87 20.75 21.01
C PRO A 18 -2.96 19.98 19.68
N PRO A 19 -4.10 19.99 18.97
CA PRO A 19 -4.30 19.24 17.73
C PRO A 19 -3.24 19.50 16.65
N ALA A 20 -2.78 20.74 16.50
CA ALA A 20 -1.75 21.09 15.55
C ALA A 20 -0.39 20.43 15.87
N GLU A 21 -0.03 20.39 17.16
CA GLU A 21 1.21 19.75 17.63
C GLU A 21 1.17 18.23 17.43
N ALA A 22 0.05 17.59 17.75
CA ALA A 22 -0.14 16.17 17.53
C ALA A 22 -0.06 15.80 16.04
N ALA A 23 -0.70 16.60 15.17
CA ALA A 23 -0.66 16.40 13.73
C ALA A 23 0.76 16.61 13.16
N GLU A 24 1.51 17.62 13.62
CA GLU A 24 2.87 17.89 13.20
C GLU A 24 3.84 16.78 13.66
N ALA A 25 3.66 16.24 14.85
CA ALA A 25 4.44 15.09 15.32
C ALA A 25 4.25 13.86 14.41
N PHE A 26 3.01 13.58 14.02
CA PHE A 26 2.71 12.50 13.07
C PHE A 26 3.24 12.79 11.67
N HIS A 27 3.09 14.03 11.18
CA HIS A 27 3.69 14.48 9.92
C HIS A 27 5.20 14.24 9.90
N GLY A 28 5.92 14.58 10.97
CA GLY A 28 7.36 14.38 11.09
C GLY A 28 7.79 12.91 10.90
N ILE A 29 6.94 11.95 11.28
CA ILE A 29 7.16 10.52 11.03
C ILE A 29 6.89 10.18 9.56
N LEU A 30 5.75 10.62 9.03
CA LEU A 30 5.33 10.31 7.65
C LEU A 30 6.20 11.00 6.61
N ALA A 31 6.74 12.19 6.90
CA ALA A 31 7.67 12.91 6.03
C ALA A 31 8.99 12.16 5.77
N ARG A 32 9.31 11.16 6.58
CA ARG A 32 10.47 10.27 6.44
C ARG A 32 10.18 9.04 5.59
N ARG A 33 8.90 8.72 5.31
CA ARG A 33 8.51 7.56 4.50
C ARG A 33 8.99 7.71 3.05
N ARG A 34 9.61 6.67 2.55
CA ARG A 34 10.08 6.59 1.14
C ARG A 34 9.60 5.29 0.49
N SER A 35 9.51 5.31 -0.83
CA SER A 35 9.37 4.10 -1.65
C SER A 35 10.74 3.44 -1.75
N VAL A 36 10.94 2.35 -1.01
CA VAL A 36 12.22 1.65 -0.88
C VAL A 36 12.28 0.50 -1.87
N ARG A 37 13.41 0.35 -2.58
CA ARG A 37 13.68 -0.74 -3.52
C ARG A 37 14.87 -1.61 -3.11
N PHE A 38 15.61 -1.19 -2.07
CA PHE A 38 16.74 -1.93 -1.52
C PHE A 38 16.39 -2.34 -0.09
N PHE A 39 15.99 -3.61 0.06
CA PHE A 39 15.61 -4.19 1.34
C PHE A 39 16.74 -5.03 1.92
N SER A 40 16.78 -5.12 3.24
CA SER A 40 17.51 -6.14 3.97
C SER A 40 16.65 -7.41 4.06
N ASP A 41 17.30 -8.56 4.11
CA ASP A 41 16.71 -9.87 4.40
C ASP A 41 16.41 -10.08 5.90
N ARG A 42 16.69 -9.07 6.74
CA ARG A 42 16.42 -9.09 8.17
C ARG A 42 14.97 -9.46 8.42
N GLU A 43 14.76 -10.47 9.24
CA GLU A 43 13.43 -10.96 9.59
C GLU A 43 12.54 -9.87 10.20
N VAL A 44 11.28 -9.87 9.79
CA VAL A 44 10.19 -9.09 10.42
C VAL A 44 9.23 -10.10 11.05
N PRO A 45 9.00 -10.02 12.37
CA PRO A 45 8.09 -10.94 13.06
C PRO A 45 6.68 -10.89 12.47
N ARG A 46 6.03 -12.05 12.41
CA ARG A 46 4.65 -12.17 11.91
C ARG A 46 3.68 -11.26 12.67
N GLU A 47 3.86 -11.12 13.98
CA GLU A 47 3.05 -10.27 14.85
C GLU A 47 3.11 -8.80 14.45
N ALA A 48 4.25 -8.33 13.93
CA ALA A 48 4.38 -6.97 13.40
C ALA A 48 3.54 -6.79 12.14
N VAL A 49 3.55 -7.78 11.23
CA VAL A 49 2.70 -7.78 10.02
C VAL A 49 1.23 -7.77 10.40
N GLU A 50 0.83 -8.62 11.34
CA GLU A 50 -0.55 -8.69 11.84
C GLU A 50 -1.01 -7.35 12.46
N ALA A 51 -0.14 -6.70 13.25
CA ALA A 51 -0.45 -5.40 13.85
C ALA A 51 -0.61 -4.30 12.77
N ILE A 52 0.27 -4.28 11.77
CA ILE A 52 0.21 -3.34 10.64
C ILE A 52 -1.08 -3.53 9.84
N VAL A 53 -1.42 -4.77 9.50
CA VAL A 53 -2.67 -5.08 8.78
C VAL A 53 -3.89 -4.73 9.64
N ARG A 54 -3.85 -4.96 10.95
CA ARG A 54 -4.93 -4.54 11.86
C ARG A 54 -5.17 -3.02 11.83
N CYS A 55 -4.12 -2.22 11.75
CA CYS A 55 -4.27 -0.78 11.53
C CYS A 55 -4.99 -0.48 10.20
N ALA A 56 -4.62 -1.18 9.13
CA ALA A 56 -5.26 -1.01 7.82
C ALA A 56 -6.76 -1.32 7.85
N THR A 57 -7.17 -2.34 8.62
CA THR A 57 -8.59 -2.76 8.70
C THR A 57 -9.49 -1.79 9.47
N THR A 58 -8.93 -0.77 10.13
CA THR A 58 -9.72 0.30 10.76
C THR A 58 -10.16 1.39 9.78
N ALA A 59 -9.78 1.30 8.51
CA ALA A 59 -10.20 2.25 7.49
C ALA A 59 -11.73 2.29 7.32
N PRO A 60 -12.32 3.46 7.03
CA PRO A 60 -13.72 3.54 6.66
C PRO A 60 -13.98 2.90 5.30
N SER A 61 -15.19 2.41 5.07
CA SER A 61 -15.59 1.83 3.79
C SER A 61 -17.06 2.09 3.46
N GLY A 62 -17.40 2.11 2.19
CA GLY A 62 -18.76 2.28 1.72
C GLY A 62 -19.72 1.25 2.34
N ALA A 63 -20.74 1.74 3.06
CA ALA A 63 -21.70 0.93 3.83
C ALA A 63 -21.02 -0.09 4.78
N ASN A 64 -19.84 0.22 5.29
CA ASN A 64 -19.00 -0.65 6.14
C ASN A 64 -18.77 -2.04 5.53
N LYS A 65 -18.66 -2.12 4.19
CA LYS A 65 -18.47 -3.40 3.48
C LYS A 65 -17.06 -3.96 3.57
N GLN A 66 -16.07 -3.14 3.96
CA GLN A 66 -14.68 -3.57 4.16
C GLN A 66 -14.13 -4.41 2.99
N PRO A 67 -14.17 -3.87 1.75
CA PRO A 67 -13.97 -4.63 0.51
C PRO A 67 -12.49 -4.88 0.22
N TRP A 68 -11.73 -5.31 1.22
CA TRP A 68 -10.30 -5.60 1.13
C TRP A 68 -9.97 -6.99 1.62
N ARG A 69 -8.92 -7.58 1.04
CA ARG A 69 -8.24 -8.77 1.52
C ARG A 69 -6.74 -8.51 1.47
N PHE A 70 -6.06 -8.82 2.55
CA PHE A 70 -4.61 -8.76 2.62
C PHE A 70 -4.05 -10.18 2.64
N VAL A 71 -3.12 -10.48 1.75
CA VAL A 71 -2.40 -11.75 1.72
C VAL A 71 -0.94 -11.47 1.99
N ALA A 72 -0.42 -11.96 3.11
CA ALA A 72 0.98 -11.83 3.49
C ALA A 72 1.75 -13.08 3.03
N VAL A 73 2.83 -12.87 2.30
CA VAL A 73 3.67 -13.92 1.71
C VAL A 73 5.09 -13.76 2.22
N SER A 74 5.61 -14.80 2.88
CA SER A 74 7.02 -14.91 3.29
C SER A 74 7.72 -16.15 2.70
N ASP A 75 6.95 -17.07 2.11
CA ASP A 75 7.47 -18.28 1.47
C ASP A 75 8.38 -17.94 0.30
N PRO A 76 9.66 -18.40 0.29
CA PRO A 76 10.63 -18.04 -0.73
C PRO A 76 10.25 -18.50 -2.14
N GLU A 77 9.65 -19.69 -2.29
CA GLU A 77 9.27 -20.24 -3.60
C GLU A 77 8.13 -19.41 -4.19
N LEU A 78 7.17 -19.04 -3.36
CA LEU A 78 6.05 -18.20 -3.77
C LEU A 78 6.50 -16.77 -4.09
N LYS A 79 7.45 -16.19 -3.33
CA LYS A 79 8.04 -14.89 -3.64
C LYS A 79 8.78 -14.93 -4.98
N SER A 80 9.55 -15.98 -5.24
CA SER A 80 10.26 -16.16 -6.52
C SER A 80 9.27 -16.29 -7.70
N ALA A 81 8.19 -17.04 -7.54
CA ALA A 81 7.14 -17.13 -8.56
C ALA A 81 6.45 -15.79 -8.82
N ILE A 82 6.17 -15.02 -7.76
CA ILE A 82 5.60 -13.66 -7.86
C ILE A 82 6.58 -12.73 -8.59
N ARG A 83 7.87 -12.76 -8.26
CA ARG A 83 8.91 -11.98 -8.93
C ARG A 83 8.97 -12.30 -10.42
N ALA A 84 9.10 -13.59 -10.78
CA ALA A 84 9.19 -14.01 -12.17
C ALA A 84 7.99 -13.53 -13.01
N ALA A 85 6.78 -13.64 -12.46
CA ALA A 85 5.56 -13.18 -13.11
C ALA A 85 5.49 -11.64 -13.20
N ALA A 86 5.88 -10.91 -12.15
CA ALA A 86 5.92 -9.46 -12.15
C ALA A 86 6.93 -8.91 -13.17
N GLU A 87 8.15 -9.44 -13.19
CA GLU A 87 9.19 -9.04 -14.15
C GLU A 87 8.79 -9.32 -15.60
N LYS A 88 8.02 -10.40 -15.85
CA LYS A 88 7.45 -10.66 -17.17
C LYS A 88 6.50 -9.54 -17.60
N GLU A 89 5.60 -9.12 -16.73
CA GLU A 89 4.66 -8.02 -17.01
C GLU A 89 5.37 -6.67 -17.16
N GLU A 90 6.41 -6.44 -16.38
CA GLU A 90 7.21 -5.21 -16.48
C GLU A 90 8.00 -5.17 -17.81
N ARG A 91 8.60 -6.28 -18.26
CA ARG A 91 9.26 -6.33 -19.58
C ARG A 91 8.28 -5.98 -20.71
N GLU A 92 7.07 -6.52 -20.68
CA GLU A 92 6.03 -6.17 -21.65
C GLU A 92 5.59 -4.71 -21.54
N LEU A 93 5.56 -4.17 -20.32
CA LEU A 93 5.24 -2.76 -20.09
C LEU A 93 6.29 -1.87 -20.74
N TYR A 94 7.57 -2.05 -20.38
CA TYR A 94 8.66 -1.22 -20.89
C TYR A 94 8.87 -1.35 -22.39
N ALA A 95 8.68 -2.56 -22.96
CA ALA A 95 8.92 -2.80 -24.38
C ALA A 95 7.75 -2.37 -25.27
N HIS A 96 6.50 -2.46 -24.82
CA HIS A 96 5.35 -2.41 -25.72
C HIS A 96 4.13 -1.62 -25.22
N ARG A 97 3.95 -1.42 -23.92
CA ARG A 97 2.72 -0.85 -23.37
C ARG A 97 2.84 0.57 -22.82
N ALA A 98 4.00 0.94 -22.34
CA ALA A 98 4.22 2.29 -21.83
C ALA A 98 4.38 3.28 -22.98
N SER A 99 3.76 4.48 -22.85
CA SER A 99 4.01 5.58 -23.76
C SER A 99 5.41 6.17 -23.54
N GLU A 100 5.96 6.84 -24.55
CA GLU A 100 7.25 7.55 -24.44
C GLU A 100 7.22 8.59 -23.30
N GLU A 101 6.10 9.27 -23.10
CA GLU A 101 5.91 10.24 -22.02
C GLU A 101 6.01 9.54 -20.66
N TRP A 102 5.33 8.39 -20.48
CA TRP A 102 5.40 7.64 -19.23
C TRP A 102 6.81 7.10 -18.96
N LEU A 103 7.50 6.57 -19.96
CA LEU A 103 8.90 6.12 -19.80
C LEU A 103 9.81 7.27 -19.37
N LYS A 104 9.62 8.46 -19.95
CA LYS A 104 10.33 9.68 -19.57
C LYS A 104 10.05 10.10 -18.12
N ASP A 105 8.81 9.94 -17.63
CA ASP A 105 8.44 10.24 -16.26
C ASP A 105 9.05 9.23 -15.25
N LEU A 106 9.29 7.99 -15.69
CA LEU A 106 9.93 6.95 -14.88
C LEU A 106 11.45 7.06 -14.83
N GLU A 107 12.09 7.65 -15.83
CA GLU A 107 13.55 7.79 -15.94
C GLU A 107 14.19 8.39 -14.67
N PRO A 108 13.70 9.52 -14.10
CA PRO A 108 14.25 10.11 -12.88
C PRO A 108 14.07 9.26 -11.62
N LEU A 109 13.21 8.23 -11.68
CA LEU A 109 12.94 7.31 -10.58
C LEU A 109 13.84 6.08 -10.63
N GLY A 110 14.60 5.87 -11.73
CA GLY A 110 15.51 4.75 -11.90
C GLY A 110 14.80 3.39 -11.81
N THR A 111 13.59 3.29 -12.35
CA THR A 111 12.84 2.02 -12.36
C THR A 111 13.12 1.24 -13.65
N ASP A 112 13.24 -0.05 -13.52
CA ASP A 112 13.48 -1.01 -14.61
C ASP A 112 12.57 -2.24 -14.49
N ASP A 113 12.82 -3.26 -15.27
CA ASP A 113 12.07 -4.53 -15.25
C ASP A 113 12.58 -5.55 -14.23
N VAL A 114 13.69 -5.27 -13.53
CA VAL A 114 14.29 -6.18 -12.53
C VAL A 114 13.73 -5.85 -11.14
N LYS A 115 13.16 -6.84 -10.44
CA LYS A 115 12.43 -6.66 -9.18
C LYS A 115 12.98 -7.54 -8.05
N GLU A 116 14.30 -7.49 -7.83
CA GLU A 116 14.98 -8.30 -6.79
C GLU A 116 14.36 -8.13 -5.40
N TYR A 117 13.89 -6.93 -5.10
CA TYR A 117 13.23 -6.63 -3.83
C TYR A 117 11.99 -7.50 -3.52
N LEU A 118 11.40 -8.14 -4.52
CA LEU A 118 10.28 -9.06 -4.31
C LEU A 118 10.73 -10.39 -3.66
N GLU A 119 11.99 -10.75 -3.78
CA GLU A 119 12.57 -11.92 -3.11
C GLU A 119 13.29 -11.54 -1.82
N VAL A 120 13.98 -10.39 -1.81
CA VAL A 120 14.80 -9.95 -0.66
C VAL A 120 13.93 -9.50 0.51
N ALA A 121 12.91 -8.68 0.26
CA ALA A 121 12.02 -8.22 1.33
C ALA A 121 11.43 -9.41 2.10
N PRO A 122 11.47 -9.43 3.46
CA PRO A 122 11.00 -10.56 4.25
C PRO A 122 9.52 -10.87 4.04
N TRP A 123 8.71 -9.85 3.73
CA TRP A 123 7.29 -10.03 3.45
C TRP A 123 6.86 -9.31 2.17
N LEU A 124 5.92 -9.94 1.46
CA LEU A 124 5.11 -9.30 0.44
C LEU A 124 3.66 -9.24 0.93
N ILE A 125 3.08 -8.05 0.98
CA ILE A 125 1.66 -7.87 1.27
C ILE A 125 0.94 -7.61 -0.04
N VAL A 126 0.12 -8.56 -0.47
CA VAL A 126 -0.74 -8.39 -1.65
C VAL A 126 -2.10 -7.90 -1.17
N VAL A 127 -2.44 -6.70 -1.59
CA VAL A 127 -3.74 -6.09 -1.30
C VAL A 127 -4.70 -6.44 -2.43
N PHE A 128 -5.81 -7.07 -2.09
CA PHE A 128 -6.89 -7.36 -3.02
C PHE A 128 -8.08 -6.46 -2.75
N ARG A 129 -8.66 -5.97 -3.83
CA ARG A 129 -9.96 -5.31 -3.85
C ARG A 129 -11.05 -6.34 -4.12
N MET A 130 -12.07 -6.38 -3.28
CA MET A 130 -13.22 -7.24 -3.47
C MET A 130 -14.28 -6.53 -4.34
N THR A 131 -14.70 -7.17 -5.41
CA THR A 131 -15.77 -6.68 -6.31
C THR A 131 -17.16 -7.14 -5.87
N ALA A 132 -17.20 -8.09 -4.95
CA ALA A 132 -18.38 -8.56 -4.23
C ALA A 132 -17.93 -9.03 -2.85
N THR A 133 -18.84 -9.07 -1.87
CA THR A 133 -18.60 -9.70 -0.56
C THR A 133 -18.50 -11.22 -0.70
N ASP A 134 -17.95 -11.91 0.29
CA ASP A 134 -17.78 -13.38 0.26
C ASP A 134 -19.14 -14.13 0.12
N ASP A 135 -20.22 -13.53 0.56
CA ASP A 135 -21.60 -14.02 0.40
C ASP A 135 -22.26 -13.60 -0.93
N GLY A 136 -21.50 -12.96 -1.82
CA GLY A 136 -21.98 -12.50 -3.14
C GLY A 136 -22.69 -11.15 -3.13
N GLY A 137 -22.72 -10.44 -2.01
CA GLY A 137 -23.31 -9.12 -1.88
C GLY A 137 -22.53 -8.04 -2.63
N LYS A 138 -23.17 -6.89 -2.88
CA LYS A 138 -22.53 -5.74 -3.53
C LYS A 138 -21.55 -5.04 -2.60
N THR A 139 -20.43 -4.57 -3.16
CA THR A 139 -19.51 -3.62 -2.53
C THR A 139 -19.71 -2.22 -3.12
N TYR A 140 -19.40 -1.19 -2.34
CA TYR A 140 -19.53 0.21 -2.72
C TYR A 140 -18.21 0.93 -2.45
N TYR A 141 -17.82 1.83 -3.36
CA TYR A 141 -16.59 2.62 -3.22
C TYR A 141 -15.37 1.74 -2.87
N SER A 142 -15.26 0.60 -3.57
CA SER A 142 -14.26 -0.41 -3.20
C SER A 142 -12.83 0.05 -3.48
N ASP A 143 -12.60 0.83 -4.54
CA ASP A 143 -11.27 1.36 -4.86
C ASP A 143 -10.83 2.41 -3.83
N GLU A 144 -11.71 3.34 -3.48
CA GLU A 144 -11.46 4.37 -2.47
C GLU A 144 -11.23 3.74 -1.09
N SER A 145 -12.08 2.78 -0.71
CA SER A 145 -11.97 2.07 0.57
C SER A 145 -10.65 1.32 0.70
N VAL A 146 -10.25 0.59 -0.35
CA VAL A 146 -8.98 -0.14 -0.37
C VAL A 146 -7.78 0.81 -0.40
N GLY A 147 -7.90 1.95 -1.11
CA GLY A 147 -6.90 3.00 -1.12
C GLY A 147 -6.66 3.58 0.29
N LEU A 148 -7.73 3.89 1.04
CA LEU A 148 -7.66 4.34 2.43
C LEU A 148 -6.99 3.29 3.33
N ALA A 149 -7.43 2.03 3.26
CA ALA A 149 -6.84 0.94 4.04
C ALA A 149 -5.34 0.74 3.71
N THR A 150 -4.98 0.83 2.42
CA THR A 150 -3.58 0.76 1.99
C THR A 150 -2.76 1.93 2.54
N GLY A 151 -3.29 3.15 2.50
CA GLY A 151 -2.63 4.32 3.10
C GLY A 151 -2.36 4.15 4.59
N MET A 152 -3.33 3.61 5.34
CA MET A 152 -3.18 3.30 6.77
C MET A 152 -2.15 2.19 7.00
N LEU A 153 -2.07 1.17 6.14
CA LEU A 153 -1.03 0.14 6.18
C LEU A 153 0.37 0.76 6.04
N LEU A 154 0.54 1.65 5.05
CA LEU A 154 1.83 2.32 4.81
C LEU A 154 2.25 3.20 6.00
N ALA A 155 1.30 3.91 6.61
CA ALA A 155 1.54 4.73 7.80
C ALA A 155 1.92 3.85 9.01
N ALA A 156 1.22 2.74 9.23
CA ALA A 156 1.52 1.80 10.31
C ALA A 156 2.90 1.13 10.12
N ALA A 157 3.25 0.75 8.89
CA ALA A 157 4.57 0.21 8.59
C ALA A 157 5.68 1.24 8.90
N GLN A 158 5.49 2.51 8.52
CA GLN A 158 6.40 3.60 8.83
C GLN A 158 6.55 3.81 10.35
N MET A 159 5.43 3.78 11.09
CA MET A 159 5.43 3.86 12.56
C MET A 159 6.17 2.70 13.22
N ALA A 160 6.11 1.51 12.61
CA ALA A 160 6.83 0.32 13.06
C ALA A 160 8.31 0.31 12.66
N GLY A 161 8.82 1.37 12.01
CA GLY A 161 10.22 1.45 11.55
C GLY A 161 10.51 0.59 10.32
N LEU A 162 9.46 0.17 9.58
CA LEU A 162 9.58 -0.65 8.38
C LEU A 162 9.40 0.20 7.12
N SER A 163 10.09 -0.23 6.08
CA SER A 163 10.00 0.35 4.74
C SER A 163 9.04 -0.43 3.85
N THR A 164 8.48 0.27 2.87
CA THR A 164 7.54 -0.29 1.90
C THR A 164 7.80 0.27 0.51
N LEU A 165 7.33 -0.48 -0.49
CA LEU A 165 7.14 -0.01 -1.86
C LEU A 165 5.72 -0.31 -2.29
N THR A 166 5.05 0.64 -2.93
CA THR A 166 3.81 0.36 -3.65
C THR A 166 4.16 -0.06 -5.09
N HIS A 167 3.87 -1.30 -5.44
CA HIS A 167 4.19 -1.88 -6.73
C HIS A 167 2.93 -2.39 -7.42
N THR A 168 2.77 -2.08 -8.70
CA THR A 168 1.58 -2.40 -9.49
C THR A 168 1.98 -2.95 -10.87
N PRO A 169 2.53 -4.18 -10.95
CA PRO A 169 2.97 -4.81 -12.21
C PRO A 169 1.73 -5.22 -13.04
N SER A 170 1.18 -4.26 -13.76
CA SER A 170 -0.10 -4.42 -14.48
C SER A 170 0.08 -5.15 -15.83
N PRO A 171 -0.84 -6.11 -16.14
CA PRO A 171 -1.99 -6.58 -15.38
C PRO A 171 -1.61 -7.56 -14.26
N MET A 172 -2.17 -7.37 -13.05
CA MET A 172 -1.83 -8.14 -11.86
C MET A 172 -2.63 -9.43 -11.67
N ARG A 173 -3.20 -10.01 -12.73
CA ARG A 173 -4.02 -11.24 -12.65
C ARG A 173 -3.25 -12.43 -12.11
N PHE A 174 -1.97 -12.53 -12.43
CA PHE A 174 -1.09 -13.60 -11.96
C PHE A 174 -1.05 -13.69 -10.43
N LEU A 175 -1.22 -12.59 -9.69
CA LEU A 175 -1.25 -12.61 -8.23
C LEU A 175 -2.46 -13.39 -7.69
N ALA A 176 -3.62 -13.22 -8.29
CA ALA A 176 -4.80 -13.99 -7.90
C ALA A 176 -4.64 -15.49 -8.23
N GLU A 177 -4.01 -15.81 -9.35
CA GLU A 177 -3.74 -17.18 -9.78
C GLU A 177 -2.74 -17.87 -8.86
N LEU A 178 -1.57 -17.26 -8.62
CA LEU A 178 -0.52 -17.80 -7.75
C LEU A 178 -0.97 -17.96 -6.30
N LEU A 179 -1.83 -17.05 -5.82
CA LEU A 179 -2.30 -17.03 -4.44
C LEU A 179 -3.66 -17.76 -4.23
N GLY A 180 -4.18 -18.42 -5.28
CA GLY A 180 -5.43 -19.15 -5.21
C GLY A 180 -6.66 -18.28 -4.81
N ARG A 181 -6.69 -17.02 -5.27
CA ARG A 181 -7.76 -16.10 -4.88
C ARG A 181 -8.98 -16.22 -5.78
N PRO A 182 -10.19 -16.09 -5.22
CA PRO A 182 -11.42 -16.21 -5.99
C PRO A 182 -11.60 -15.04 -6.97
N LYS A 183 -12.43 -15.22 -7.99
CA LYS A 183 -12.62 -14.24 -9.09
C LYS A 183 -13.10 -12.85 -8.63
N HIS A 184 -13.77 -12.75 -7.50
CA HIS A 184 -14.24 -11.48 -6.95
C HIS A 184 -13.15 -10.71 -6.19
N GLU A 185 -11.99 -11.31 -5.95
CA GLU A 185 -10.81 -10.65 -5.41
C GLU A 185 -9.85 -10.28 -6.57
N ARG A 186 -9.62 -9.00 -6.75
CA ARG A 186 -8.71 -8.46 -7.77
C ARG A 186 -7.52 -7.81 -7.10
N ALA A 187 -6.32 -8.20 -7.49
CA ALA A 187 -5.12 -7.56 -6.98
C ALA A 187 -5.17 -6.04 -7.23
N TYR A 188 -4.92 -5.28 -6.18
CA TYR A 188 -4.93 -3.83 -6.16
C TYR A 188 -3.52 -3.28 -6.03
N MET A 189 -2.70 -3.89 -5.17
CA MET A 189 -1.33 -3.45 -4.92
C MET A 189 -0.49 -4.58 -4.35
N LEU A 190 0.79 -4.64 -4.75
CA LEU A 190 1.80 -5.52 -4.19
C LEU A 190 2.78 -4.66 -3.37
N ILE A 191 2.95 -4.98 -2.09
CA ILE A 191 3.74 -4.17 -1.15
C ILE A 191 4.83 -5.03 -0.52
N PRO A 192 6.08 -4.97 -1.01
CA PRO A 192 7.23 -5.42 -0.24
C PRO A 192 7.32 -4.65 1.08
N LEU A 193 7.57 -5.37 2.17
CA LEU A 193 7.61 -4.88 3.54
C LEU A 193 8.84 -5.45 4.25
N GLY A 194 9.68 -4.59 4.82
CA GLY A 194 10.87 -5.00 5.53
C GLY A 194 11.72 -3.82 5.99
N TYR A 195 12.92 -4.11 6.49
CA TYR A 195 13.91 -3.07 6.78
C TYR A 195 14.62 -2.64 5.49
N PRO A 196 15.03 -1.37 5.37
CA PRO A 196 15.89 -0.96 4.27
C PRO A 196 17.29 -1.60 4.43
N ALA A 197 17.99 -1.85 3.32
CA ALA A 197 19.40 -2.21 3.36
C ALA A 197 20.24 -1.06 3.95
N GLU A 198 21.43 -1.36 4.48
CA GLU A 198 22.31 -0.35 5.07
C GLU A 198 22.75 0.72 4.06
N ASP A 199 22.95 0.33 2.82
CA ASP A 199 23.32 1.18 1.68
C ASP A 199 22.11 1.65 0.85
N CYS A 200 20.91 1.53 1.40
CA CYS A 200 19.67 1.88 0.71
C CYS A 200 19.67 3.34 0.24
N THR A 201 19.45 3.52 -1.04
CA THR A 201 19.30 4.82 -1.67
C THR A 201 17.89 5.03 -2.21
N VAL A 202 17.52 6.28 -2.39
CA VAL A 202 16.26 6.68 -3.03
C VAL A 202 16.51 7.78 -4.06
N PRO A 203 15.79 7.81 -5.17
CA PRO A 203 15.95 8.87 -6.17
C PRO A 203 15.69 10.25 -5.57
N ILE A 204 16.54 11.22 -5.86
CA ILE A 204 16.37 12.61 -5.40
C ILE A 204 15.01 13.16 -5.84
N HIS A 205 14.60 12.86 -7.07
CA HIS A 205 13.30 13.28 -7.60
C HIS A 205 12.12 12.81 -6.72
N ALA A 206 12.23 11.63 -6.10
CA ALA A 206 11.19 11.07 -5.23
C ALA A 206 11.10 11.70 -3.82
N ILE A 207 12.03 12.59 -3.46
CA ILE A 207 12.05 13.25 -2.14
C ILE A 207 11.11 14.46 -2.14
N SER A 208 11.01 15.16 -3.24
CA SER A 208 10.23 16.40 -3.36
C SER A 208 8.73 16.15 -3.14
N ARG A 209 8.09 17.14 -2.56
CA ARG A 209 6.63 17.22 -2.41
C ARG A 209 6.18 18.60 -2.88
N LYS A 210 4.96 18.69 -3.36
CA LYS A 210 4.33 19.98 -3.65
C LYS A 210 4.29 20.81 -2.37
N PRO A 211 4.53 22.12 -2.43
CA PRO A 211 4.33 23.01 -1.31
C PRO A 211 2.86 23.04 -0.90
N LEU A 212 2.61 23.34 0.39
CA LEU A 212 1.27 23.22 0.97
C LEU A 212 0.25 24.11 0.27
N GLU A 213 0.65 25.30 -0.15
CA GLU A 213 -0.18 26.28 -0.85
C GLU A 213 -0.69 25.82 -2.22
N GLU A 214 -0.03 24.83 -2.84
CA GLU A 214 -0.51 24.23 -4.10
C GLU A 214 -1.58 23.16 -3.87
N VAL A 215 -1.67 22.60 -2.66
CA VAL A 215 -2.54 21.45 -2.35
C VAL A 215 -3.63 21.77 -1.34
N LEU A 216 -3.53 22.92 -0.64
CA LEU A 216 -4.50 23.36 0.35
C LEU A 216 -5.03 24.75 -0.02
N LEU A 217 -6.33 24.84 -0.20
CA LEU A 217 -7.02 26.10 -0.45
C LEU A 217 -8.03 26.35 0.66
N PHE A 218 -8.02 27.55 1.23
CA PHE A 218 -9.03 28.02 2.20
C PHE A 218 -10.04 28.90 1.46
N ASP A 219 -11.32 28.58 1.60
CA ASP A 219 -12.45 29.37 1.08
C ASP A 219 -12.23 29.86 -0.37
N PRO A 220 -11.95 28.95 -1.34
CA PRO A 220 -11.66 29.37 -2.71
C PRO A 220 -12.87 30.12 -3.28
N LYS A 221 -12.62 31.32 -3.79
CA LYS A 221 -13.66 32.06 -4.51
C LYS A 221 -13.87 31.44 -5.89
N PRO A 222 -15.12 31.38 -6.41
CA PRO A 222 -15.43 30.87 -7.75
C PRO A 222 -14.79 31.73 -8.86
#